data_1c6e8d8b00d25c23d2b78dca4f476f38
#
_entry.id   1c6e8d8b00d25c23d2b78dca4f476f38
#
_cell.length_a   1.000
_cell.length_b   1.000
_cell.length_c   1.000
_cell.angle_alpha   90.00
_cell.angle_beta   90.00
_cell.angle_gamma   90.00
#
_symmetry.space_group_name_H-M   'P 1'
#
loop_
_entity.id
_entity.type
_entity.pdbx_description
1 polymer ?
#
loop_
_entity_poly.entity_id
_entity_poly.type
_entity_poly.pdbx_seq_one_letter_code
_entity_poly.pdbx_strand_id
1 'polypeptide(L)'
;GSEMCIRDRVYQRSFKVPSVWKGKQVLLHFGAVDWKTDVWVNGVKVGSHTGGFTPFSFDITAALSAEGNNLLLVKVWDPTDKGSQPRGKQVSNPKGIWYTPVSGIWQTVWMEPVAGKHIENLRITPDVDRNRLIVKAELNLECPSDIVEVNVYDGSQLVATGKSINAEGVEVFMPRNVRLWTPDSPFLYTLKVVLKSGGRVVDLSLIHISEPTRL
;
A
#
# COMPACT_ATOMS: atom_id res chain seq x y z
N GLY A 1 -9.83 -5.89 -41.47
CA GLY A 1 -8.71 -5.27 -40.80
C GLY A 1 -8.95 -5.35 -39.30
N SER A 2 -8.18 -6.20 -38.60
CA SER A 2 -8.18 -6.24 -37.15
C SER A 2 -7.63 -4.91 -36.66
N GLU A 3 -8.47 -4.06 -36.07
CA GLU A 3 -8.01 -2.98 -35.22
C GLU A 3 -7.20 -3.63 -34.10
N MET A 4 -5.88 -3.62 -34.24
CA MET A 4 -4.97 -3.93 -33.17
C MET A 4 -5.21 -2.87 -32.09
N CYS A 5 -6.01 -3.25 -31.10
CA CYS A 5 -6.34 -2.36 -29.99
C CYS A 5 -5.05 -2.02 -29.26
N ILE A 6 -4.61 -0.76 -29.35
CA ILE A 6 -3.50 -0.16 -28.61
C ILE A 6 -3.75 -0.20 -27.07
N ARG A 7 -4.69 -1.00 -26.61
CA ARG A 7 -5.24 -1.07 -25.26
C ARG A 7 -4.68 -2.20 -24.40
N ASP A 8 -3.93 -3.11 -25.04
CA ASP A 8 -3.26 -4.20 -24.32
C ASP A 8 -1.78 -3.86 -24.17
N ARG A 9 -1.29 -3.85 -22.93
CA ARG A 9 0.12 -3.69 -22.63
C ARG A 9 0.63 -4.92 -21.91
N VAL A 10 1.85 -5.34 -22.28
CA VAL A 10 2.54 -6.43 -21.60
C VAL A 10 3.88 -5.89 -21.12
N TYR A 11 4.11 -5.99 -19.83
CA TYR A 11 5.37 -5.64 -19.18
C TYR A 11 6.07 -6.93 -18.78
N GLN A 12 7.36 -6.97 -19.02
CA GLN A 12 8.21 -8.08 -18.62
C GLN A 12 9.45 -7.57 -17.93
N ARG A 13 9.82 -8.19 -16.80
CA ARG A 13 11.01 -7.82 -16.05
C ARG A 13 11.62 -9.01 -15.34
N SER A 14 12.93 -9.19 -15.50
CA SER A 14 13.70 -10.12 -14.67
C SER A 14 14.08 -9.43 -13.36
N PHE A 15 14.02 -10.17 -12.25
CA PHE A 15 14.38 -9.67 -10.92
C PHE A 15 14.97 -10.76 -10.05
N LYS A 16 15.66 -10.33 -8.98
CA LYS A 16 16.21 -11.20 -7.95
C LYS A 16 15.64 -10.81 -6.60
N VAL A 17 15.38 -11.81 -5.77
CA VAL A 17 15.00 -11.62 -4.37
C VAL A 17 16.28 -11.68 -3.53
N PRO A 18 16.53 -10.71 -2.64
CA PRO A 18 17.69 -10.73 -1.76
C PRO A 18 17.73 -11.99 -0.89
N SER A 19 18.89 -12.59 -0.73
CA SER A 19 19.07 -13.85 0.04
C SER A 19 18.65 -13.71 1.51
N VAL A 20 18.74 -12.49 2.06
CA VAL A 20 18.30 -12.17 3.44
C VAL A 20 16.78 -12.28 3.64
N TRP A 21 16.00 -12.40 2.55
CA TRP A 21 14.55 -12.60 2.58
C TRP A 21 14.16 -14.09 2.62
N LYS A 22 15.13 -15.00 2.60
CA LYS A 22 14.88 -16.44 2.64
C LYS A 22 14.03 -16.82 3.86
N GLY A 23 12.95 -17.56 3.64
CA GLY A 23 12.00 -17.98 4.68
C GLY A 23 10.96 -16.94 5.10
N LYS A 24 10.94 -15.78 4.44
CA LYS A 24 9.89 -14.77 4.60
C LYS A 24 8.88 -14.87 3.45
N GLN A 25 7.67 -14.38 3.69
CA GLN A 25 6.74 -14.10 2.60
C GLN A 25 7.24 -12.88 1.81
N VAL A 26 7.02 -12.89 0.50
CA VAL A 26 7.38 -11.77 -0.38
C VAL A 26 6.11 -11.25 -1.03
N LEU A 27 5.78 -10.01 -0.72
CA LEU A 27 4.66 -9.30 -1.32
C LEU A 27 5.14 -8.46 -2.50
N LEU A 28 4.38 -8.50 -3.61
CA LEU A 28 4.56 -7.64 -4.76
C LEU A 28 3.42 -6.64 -4.80
N HIS A 29 3.76 -5.36 -4.75
CA HIS A 29 2.82 -4.24 -4.65
C HIS A 29 2.79 -3.43 -5.93
N PHE A 30 1.59 -2.96 -6.26
CA PHE A 30 1.32 -2.02 -7.34
C PHE A 30 0.59 -0.80 -6.75
N GLY A 31 1.12 0.40 -6.92
CA GLY A 31 0.46 1.62 -6.48
C GLY A 31 -0.81 1.92 -7.27
N ALA A 32 -0.76 1.78 -8.59
CA ALA A 32 -1.93 1.81 -9.45
C ALA A 32 -1.60 1.34 -10.87
N VAL A 33 -2.55 0.67 -11.50
CA VAL A 33 -2.47 0.19 -12.90
C VAL A 33 -3.83 0.38 -13.57
N ASP A 34 -3.88 1.09 -14.68
CA ASP A 34 -5.11 1.34 -15.43
C ASP A 34 -5.19 0.38 -16.60
N TRP A 35 -6.13 -0.54 -16.67
CA TRP A 35 -7.36 -0.77 -15.91
C TRP A 35 -7.39 -2.18 -15.31
N LYS A 36 -7.53 -3.24 -16.14
CA LYS A 36 -7.55 -4.64 -15.74
C LYS A 36 -6.16 -5.23 -15.85
N THR A 37 -5.67 -5.77 -14.76
CA THR A 37 -4.30 -6.27 -14.63
C THR A 37 -4.32 -7.75 -14.30
N ASP A 38 -3.52 -8.52 -15.02
CA ASP A 38 -3.19 -9.91 -14.68
C ASP A 38 -1.67 -10.00 -14.47
N VAL A 39 -1.26 -10.73 -13.42
CA VAL A 39 0.16 -10.81 -13.01
C VAL A 39 0.61 -12.26 -12.90
N TRP A 40 1.79 -12.55 -13.47
CA TRP A 40 2.47 -13.84 -13.38
C TRP A 40 3.90 -13.66 -12.88
N VAL A 41 4.34 -14.62 -12.09
CA VAL A 41 5.76 -14.79 -11.73
C VAL A 41 6.19 -16.19 -12.12
N ASN A 42 7.27 -16.30 -12.91
CA ASN A 42 7.80 -17.57 -13.42
C ASN A 42 6.74 -18.44 -14.14
N GLY A 43 5.80 -17.81 -14.85
CA GLY A 43 4.69 -18.49 -15.53
C GLY A 43 3.50 -18.86 -14.65
N VAL A 44 3.59 -18.70 -13.32
CA VAL A 44 2.49 -18.94 -12.38
C VAL A 44 1.68 -17.66 -12.25
N LYS A 45 0.36 -17.72 -12.48
CA LYS A 45 -0.53 -16.58 -12.26
C LYS A 45 -0.68 -16.33 -10.76
N VAL A 46 -0.25 -15.15 -10.28
CA VAL A 46 -0.30 -14.79 -8.87
C VAL A 46 -1.53 -13.98 -8.52
N GLY A 47 -2.16 -13.32 -9.49
CA GLY A 47 -3.41 -12.63 -9.25
C GLY A 47 -3.90 -11.77 -10.40
N SER A 48 -5.04 -11.13 -10.17
CA SER A 48 -5.68 -10.17 -11.07
C SER A 48 -6.27 -9.02 -10.26
N HIS A 49 -6.28 -7.83 -10.85
CA HIS A 49 -6.90 -6.64 -10.27
C HIS A 49 -7.70 -5.89 -11.33
N THR A 50 -8.76 -5.21 -10.92
CA THR A 50 -9.56 -4.32 -11.78
C THR A 50 -9.81 -3.02 -11.03
N GLY A 51 -9.33 -1.92 -11.61
CA GLY A 51 -9.43 -0.58 -11.03
C GLY A 51 -8.18 0.24 -11.33
N GLY A 52 -8.35 1.45 -11.88
CA GLY A 52 -7.22 2.28 -12.36
C GLY A 52 -6.53 3.12 -11.28
N PHE A 53 -7.09 3.21 -10.05
CA PHE A 53 -6.67 4.21 -9.05
C PHE A 53 -6.36 3.64 -7.67
N THR A 54 -6.65 2.36 -7.44
CA THR A 54 -6.45 1.72 -6.15
C THR A 54 -5.19 0.86 -6.14
N PRO A 55 -4.41 0.87 -5.04
CA PRO A 55 -3.30 -0.04 -4.88
C PRO A 55 -3.77 -1.48 -4.68
N PHE A 56 -2.91 -2.43 -5.04
CA PHE A 56 -3.14 -3.85 -4.80
C PHE A 56 -1.81 -4.59 -4.62
N SER A 57 -1.89 -5.77 -4.01
CA SER A 57 -0.71 -6.59 -3.70
C SER A 57 -0.99 -8.06 -3.90
N PHE A 58 0.07 -8.83 -4.20
CA PHE A 58 0.01 -10.28 -4.31
C PHE A 58 1.16 -10.92 -3.54
N ASP A 59 0.87 -11.99 -2.81
CA ASP A 59 1.90 -12.88 -2.27
C ASP A 59 2.49 -13.69 -3.43
N ILE A 60 3.76 -13.48 -3.71
CA ILE A 60 4.47 -14.16 -4.79
C ILE A 60 5.40 -15.28 -4.30
N THR A 61 5.42 -15.54 -2.99
CA THR A 61 6.37 -16.44 -2.33
C THR A 61 6.42 -17.83 -2.98
N ALA A 62 5.26 -18.44 -3.22
CA ALA A 62 5.15 -19.77 -3.81
C ALA A 62 5.55 -19.82 -5.30
N ALA A 63 5.56 -18.68 -5.98
CA ALA A 63 5.93 -18.59 -7.40
C ALA A 63 7.41 -18.25 -7.62
N LEU A 64 8.16 -17.95 -6.53
CA LEU A 64 9.59 -17.62 -6.63
C LEU A 64 10.45 -18.83 -6.94
N SER A 65 11.47 -18.63 -7.78
CA SER A 65 12.49 -19.65 -8.07
C SER A 65 13.49 -19.76 -6.92
N ALA A 66 13.81 -20.99 -6.54
CA ALA A 66 14.88 -21.29 -5.58
C ALA A 66 16.27 -20.81 -6.06
N GLU A 67 16.49 -20.70 -7.37
CA GLU A 67 17.74 -20.25 -8.00
C GLU A 67 17.90 -18.70 -7.97
N GLY A 68 16.89 -17.99 -7.51
CA GLY A 68 16.92 -16.54 -7.29
C GLY A 68 16.69 -15.66 -8.53
N ASN A 69 16.68 -16.21 -9.75
CA ASN A 69 16.29 -15.48 -10.95
C ASN A 69 14.80 -15.67 -11.21
N ASN A 70 14.06 -14.58 -11.28
CA ASN A 70 12.62 -14.59 -11.46
C ASN A 70 12.22 -13.73 -12.65
N LEU A 71 11.10 -14.09 -13.28
CA LEU A 71 10.50 -13.36 -14.38
C LEU A 71 9.11 -12.89 -13.99
N LEU A 72 8.91 -11.58 -13.93
CA LEU A 72 7.61 -10.93 -13.77
C LEU A 72 7.00 -10.66 -15.15
N LEU A 73 5.74 -11.04 -15.34
CA LEU A 73 4.92 -10.66 -16.48
C LEU A 73 3.66 -9.98 -15.97
N VAL A 74 3.35 -8.79 -16.51
CA VAL A 74 2.14 -8.04 -16.19
C VAL A 74 1.42 -7.74 -17.49
N LYS A 75 0.19 -8.25 -17.62
CA LYS A 75 -0.70 -7.93 -18.74
C LYS A 75 -1.73 -6.93 -18.25
N VAL A 76 -1.89 -5.83 -19.00
CA VAL A 76 -2.86 -4.79 -18.70
C VAL A 76 -3.77 -4.60 -19.90
N TRP A 77 -5.07 -4.55 -19.64
CA TRP A 77 -6.09 -4.20 -20.61
C TRP A 77 -6.88 -2.99 -20.13
N ASP A 78 -7.02 -1.98 -20.99
CA ASP A 78 -7.76 -0.75 -20.70
C ASP A 78 -8.70 -0.42 -21.86
N PRO A 79 -10.03 -0.43 -21.66
CA PRO A 79 -11.01 -0.08 -22.68
C PRO A 79 -11.13 1.44 -22.91
N THR A 80 -10.43 2.28 -22.15
CA THR A 80 -10.45 3.74 -22.19
C THR A 80 -11.87 4.30 -21.99
N ASP A 81 -12.59 4.59 -23.08
CA ASP A 81 -13.93 5.19 -23.10
C ASP A 81 -15.04 4.21 -23.57
N LYS A 82 -14.70 2.92 -23.70
CA LYS A 82 -15.64 1.85 -24.09
C LYS A 82 -16.06 1.04 -22.86
N GLY A 83 -16.85 1.64 -21.98
CA GLY A 83 -17.35 0.99 -20.78
C GLY A 83 -17.75 1.99 -19.71
N SER A 84 -18.06 1.48 -18.52
CA SER A 84 -18.52 2.27 -17.37
C SER A 84 -17.41 2.58 -16.36
N GLN A 85 -16.15 2.16 -16.62
CA GLN A 85 -15.02 2.42 -15.71
C GLN A 85 -14.72 3.92 -15.63
N PRO A 86 -14.21 4.41 -14.50
CA PRO A 86 -13.71 5.76 -14.37
C PRO A 86 -12.53 6.02 -15.34
N ARG A 87 -12.60 7.07 -16.11
CA ARG A 87 -11.59 7.44 -17.12
C ARG A 87 -11.14 8.89 -17.05
N GLY A 88 -11.75 9.69 -16.15
CA GLY A 88 -11.53 11.14 -16.13
C GLY A 88 -11.90 11.80 -17.45
N LYS A 89 -11.00 12.63 -17.99
CA LYS A 89 -11.17 13.30 -19.29
C LYS A 89 -10.53 12.54 -20.47
N GLN A 90 -10.18 11.28 -20.30
CA GLN A 90 -9.51 10.48 -21.32
C GLN A 90 -10.53 9.87 -22.30
N VAL A 91 -10.29 10.04 -23.60
CA VAL A 91 -11.13 9.49 -24.66
C VAL A 91 -10.29 9.05 -25.86
N SER A 92 -10.79 8.06 -26.61
CA SER A 92 -10.08 7.49 -27.77
C SER A 92 -9.88 8.50 -28.91
N ASN A 93 -10.72 9.54 -29.01
CA ASN A 93 -10.62 10.60 -30.01
C ASN A 93 -10.71 11.98 -29.33
N PRO A 94 -9.61 12.46 -28.72
CA PRO A 94 -9.61 13.67 -27.92
C PRO A 94 -9.81 14.93 -28.78
N LYS A 95 -10.71 15.81 -28.31
CA LYS A 95 -10.96 17.13 -28.86
C LYS A 95 -11.37 18.10 -27.74
N GLY A 96 -11.03 19.37 -27.86
CA GLY A 96 -11.39 20.41 -26.89
C GLY A 96 -10.78 20.10 -25.49
N ILE A 97 -11.62 19.86 -24.49
CA ILE A 97 -11.21 19.61 -23.10
C ILE A 97 -10.79 18.17 -22.81
N TRP A 98 -10.89 17.27 -23.79
CA TRP A 98 -10.58 15.86 -23.63
C TRP A 98 -9.12 15.56 -23.89
N TYR A 99 -8.57 14.58 -23.16
CA TYR A 99 -7.17 14.18 -23.24
C TYR A 99 -6.95 12.86 -23.95
N THR A 100 -5.77 12.70 -24.50
CA THR A 100 -5.28 11.41 -25.00
C THR A 100 -5.28 10.38 -23.86
N PRO A 101 -5.76 9.15 -24.13
CA PRO A 101 -5.83 8.12 -23.10
C PRO A 101 -4.42 7.62 -22.73
N VAL A 102 -4.26 7.32 -21.45
CA VAL A 102 -3.05 6.71 -20.88
C VAL A 102 -3.46 5.41 -20.19
N SER A 103 -2.76 4.33 -20.49
CA SER A 103 -3.06 3.00 -19.95
C SER A 103 -1.82 2.35 -19.37
N GLY A 104 -1.99 1.46 -18.45
CA GLY A 104 -0.91 0.63 -17.90
C GLY A 104 -0.48 1.01 -16.50
N ILE A 105 0.75 0.63 -16.14
CA ILE A 105 1.33 0.91 -14.82
C ILE A 105 1.69 2.39 -14.77
N TRP A 106 1.08 3.15 -13.86
CA TRP A 106 1.33 4.58 -13.73
C TRP A 106 1.80 5.01 -12.34
N GLN A 107 1.79 4.08 -11.37
CA GLN A 107 2.41 4.27 -10.07
C GLN A 107 3.46 3.19 -9.77
N THR A 108 4.20 3.37 -8.67
CA THR A 108 5.32 2.52 -8.29
C THR A 108 4.94 1.05 -8.17
N VAL A 109 5.85 0.17 -8.61
CA VAL A 109 5.81 -1.27 -8.36
C VAL A 109 7.02 -1.63 -7.50
N TRP A 110 6.79 -2.30 -6.36
CA TRP A 110 7.86 -2.69 -5.44
C TRP A 110 7.58 -4.04 -4.79
N MET A 111 8.59 -4.58 -4.12
CA MET A 111 8.48 -5.80 -3.33
C MET A 111 9.00 -5.57 -1.92
N GLU A 112 8.43 -6.29 -0.97
CA GLU A 112 8.94 -6.35 0.39
C GLU A 112 8.84 -7.74 1.00
N PRO A 113 9.75 -8.09 1.95
CA PRO A 113 9.65 -9.29 2.74
C PRO A 113 8.82 -9.00 3.98
N VAL A 114 7.80 -9.81 4.23
CA VAL A 114 6.98 -9.72 5.44
C VAL A 114 7.11 -10.97 6.31
N ALA A 115 6.88 -10.83 7.60
CA ALA A 115 6.74 -11.96 8.50
C ALA A 115 5.47 -12.75 8.17
N GLY A 116 5.39 -14.02 8.56
CA GLY A 116 4.16 -14.81 8.41
C GLY A 116 2.95 -14.19 9.12
N LYS A 117 3.20 -13.37 10.15
CA LYS A 117 2.24 -12.50 10.80
C LYS A 117 2.73 -11.06 10.68
N HIS A 118 1.92 -10.19 10.04
CA HIS A 118 2.28 -8.82 9.75
C HIS A 118 1.07 -7.88 9.70
N ILE A 119 1.34 -6.59 9.68
CA ILE A 119 0.37 -5.53 9.50
C ILE A 119 0.10 -5.38 7.99
N GLU A 120 -1.12 -5.64 7.56
CA GLU A 120 -1.52 -5.46 6.16
C GLU A 120 -1.85 -4.01 5.84
N ASN A 121 -2.53 -3.33 6.79
CA ASN A 121 -2.96 -1.96 6.58
C ASN A 121 -3.06 -1.21 7.92
N LEU A 122 -2.98 0.11 7.86
CA LEU A 122 -3.19 1.02 8.98
C LEU A 122 -4.31 2.00 8.66
N ARG A 123 -5.35 1.98 9.46
CA ARG A 123 -6.37 3.02 9.44
C ARG A 123 -6.08 4.04 10.54
N ILE A 124 -5.74 5.25 10.14
CA ILE A 124 -5.34 6.33 11.03
C ILE A 124 -6.45 7.38 11.00
N THR A 125 -7.03 7.66 12.17
CA THR A 125 -8.12 8.63 12.31
C THR A 125 -7.73 9.68 13.36
N PRO A 126 -7.34 10.87 12.93
CA PRO A 126 -7.07 11.97 13.83
C PRO A 126 -8.38 12.56 14.38
N ASP A 127 -8.41 12.89 15.67
CA ASP A 127 -9.51 13.57 16.35
C ASP A 127 -8.96 14.84 17.03
N VAL A 128 -8.95 15.93 16.26
CA VAL A 128 -8.39 17.25 16.70
C VAL A 128 -9.08 17.75 17.93
N ASP A 129 -10.42 17.66 17.95
CA ASP A 129 -11.22 18.26 19.00
C ASP A 129 -10.96 17.62 20.37
N ARG A 130 -10.61 16.31 20.35
CA ARG A 130 -10.23 15.57 21.56
C ARG A 130 -8.73 15.40 21.73
N ASN A 131 -7.94 15.99 20.83
CA ASN A 131 -6.49 15.95 20.86
C ASN A 131 -5.94 14.53 20.95
N ARG A 132 -6.47 13.62 20.12
CA ARG A 132 -6.10 12.21 20.07
C ARG A 132 -6.00 11.69 18.64
N LEU A 133 -5.24 10.62 18.51
CA LEU A 133 -5.10 9.83 17.31
C LEU A 133 -5.67 8.43 17.58
N ILE A 134 -6.49 7.91 16.67
CA ILE A 134 -6.99 6.54 16.73
C ILE A 134 -6.31 5.77 15.60
N VAL A 135 -5.59 4.71 15.94
CA VAL A 135 -4.88 3.86 14.98
C VAL A 135 -5.41 2.44 15.07
N LYS A 136 -6.00 1.95 13.98
CA LYS A 136 -6.40 0.56 13.84
C LYS A 136 -5.43 -0.14 12.87
N ALA A 137 -4.82 -1.23 13.33
CA ALA A 137 -4.02 -2.11 12.50
C ALA A 137 -4.89 -3.26 11.97
N GLU A 138 -4.87 -3.48 10.67
CA GLU A 138 -5.45 -4.64 10.02
C GLU A 138 -4.33 -5.67 9.87
N LEU A 139 -4.53 -6.86 10.42
CA LEU A 139 -3.53 -7.91 10.47
C LEU A 139 -3.93 -9.04 9.53
N ASN A 140 -2.95 -9.67 8.85
CA ASN A 140 -3.20 -10.86 8.03
C ASN A 140 -3.66 -12.06 8.87
N LEU A 141 -3.21 -12.14 10.12
CA LEU A 141 -3.58 -13.16 11.08
C LEU A 141 -3.82 -12.50 12.45
N GLU A 142 -5.02 -12.58 12.97
CA GLU A 142 -5.37 -12.04 14.28
C GLU A 142 -5.22 -13.10 15.36
N CYS A 143 -4.73 -12.69 16.54
CA CYS A 143 -4.69 -13.50 17.74
C CYS A 143 -5.13 -12.64 18.95
N PRO A 144 -5.97 -13.16 19.85
CA PRO A 144 -6.45 -12.39 21.01
C PRO A 144 -5.36 -11.84 21.94
N SER A 145 -4.16 -12.39 21.89
CA SER A 145 -3.02 -11.93 22.70
C SER A 145 -2.08 -10.96 21.97
N ASP A 146 -2.42 -10.55 20.75
CA ASP A 146 -1.61 -9.59 20.02
C ASP A 146 -1.69 -8.20 20.66
N ILE A 147 -0.57 -7.52 20.67
CA ILE A 147 -0.46 -6.15 21.16
C ILE A 147 -0.01 -5.27 20.01
N VAL A 148 -0.79 -4.25 19.73
CA VAL A 148 -0.41 -3.15 18.84
C VAL A 148 0.04 -1.97 19.70
N GLU A 149 1.29 -1.55 19.51
CA GLU A 149 1.89 -0.39 20.18
C GLU A 149 2.13 0.71 19.15
N VAL A 150 1.70 1.90 19.47
CA VAL A 150 1.79 3.08 18.59
C VAL A 150 2.62 4.13 19.28
N ASN A 151 3.66 4.60 18.61
CA ASN A 151 4.57 5.64 19.09
C ASN A 151 4.59 6.78 18.06
N VAL A 152 4.39 7.99 18.52
CA VAL A 152 4.37 9.22 17.70
C VAL A 152 5.62 10.03 17.99
N TYR A 153 6.32 10.43 16.95
CA TYR A 153 7.59 11.17 17.06
C TYR A 153 7.50 12.53 16.34
N ASP A 154 8.11 13.53 16.98
CA ASP A 154 8.49 14.80 16.37
C ASP A 154 10.01 14.73 16.10
N GLY A 155 10.39 14.48 14.83
CA GLY A 155 11.77 14.12 14.51
C GLY A 155 12.19 12.84 15.24
N SER A 156 13.17 12.95 16.15
CA SER A 156 13.64 11.84 17.00
C SER A 156 12.98 11.78 18.38
N GLN A 157 12.20 12.81 18.75
CA GLN A 157 11.58 12.90 20.07
C GLN A 157 10.26 12.14 20.12
N LEU A 158 10.12 11.17 21.02
CA LEU A 158 8.84 10.54 21.34
C LEU A 158 7.91 11.54 22.02
N VAL A 159 6.76 11.85 21.41
CA VAL A 159 5.80 12.84 21.92
C VAL A 159 4.51 12.23 22.45
N ALA A 160 4.15 11.05 21.96
CA ALA A 160 2.97 10.35 22.46
C ALA A 160 3.12 8.83 22.21
N THR A 161 2.42 8.03 23.03
CA THR A 161 2.38 6.58 22.89
C THR A 161 1.03 6.03 23.32
N GLY A 162 0.64 4.92 22.73
CA GLY A 162 -0.55 4.14 23.10
C GLY A 162 -0.35 2.68 22.79
N LYS A 163 -1.16 1.84 23.40
CA LYS A 163 -1.18 0.39 23.13
C LYS A 163 -2.57 -0.18 23.29
N SER A 164 -2.90 -1.18 22.51
CA SER A 164 -4.13 -1.97 22.63
C SER A 164 -3.85 -3.45 22.49
N ILE A 165 -4.66 -4.26 23.14
CA ILE A 165 -4.72 -5.70 22.92
C ILE A 165 -5.78 -5.94 21.83
N ASN A 166 -5.62 -6.98 21.01
CA ASN A 166 -6.57 -7.43 19.97
C ASN A 166 -6.72 -6.50 18.75
N ALA A 167 -5.80 -5.56 18.49
CA ALA A 167 -5.81 -4.67 17.31
C ALA A 167 -7.12 -3.86 17.09
N GLU A 168 -8.04 -3.82 18.08
CA GLU A 168 -9.36 -3.15 17.94
C GLU A 168 -9.26 -1.63 17.73
N GLY A 169 -8.13 -1.06 18.05
CA GLY A 169 -7.81 0.35 17.90
C GLY A 169 -6.99 0.87 19.08
N VAL A 170 -5.95 1.60 18.77
CA VAL A 170 -5.07 2.24 19.75
C VAL A 170 -5.44 3.70 19.82
N GLU A 171 -5.88 4.19 20.97
CA GLU A 171 -6.01 5.60 21.23
C GLU A 171 -4.68 6.16 21.74
N VAL A 172 -4.19 7.20 21.08
CA VAL A 172 -2.98 7.92 21.44
C VAL A 172 -3.35 9.36 21.73
N PHE A 173 -3.20 9.78 23.00
CA PHE A 173 -3.45 11.16 23.39
C PHE A 173 -2.23 12.01 23.08
N MET A 174 -2.43 13.03 22.27
CA MET A 174 -1.39 13.95 21.83
C MET A 174 -1.18 15.07 22.86
N PRO A 175 0.01 15.68 22.93
CA PRO A 175 0.23 16.84 23.81
C PRO A 175 -0.66 18.03 23.39
N ARG A 176 -0.97 18.92 24.34
CA ARG A 176 -1.86 20.08 24.08
C ARG A 176 -1.33 21.07 23.04
N ASN A 177 -0.02 21.10 22.84
CA ASN A 177 0.68 22.00 21.91
C ASN A 177 1.08 21.29 20.60
N VAL A 178 0.26 20.37 20.14
CA VAL A 178 0.49 19.67 18.88
C VAL A 178 0.57 20.65 17.70
N ARG A 179 1.53 20.42 16.80
CA ARG A 179 1.65 21.18 15.55
C ARG A 179 0.74 20.59 14.50
N LEU A 180 -0.19 21.41 14.01
CA LEU A 180 -1.09 21.00 12.94
C LEU A 180 -0.41 21.21 11.58
N TRP A 181 -0.75 20.37 10.63
CA TRP A 181 -0.39 20.58 9.24
C TRP A 181 -1.20 21.73 8.64
N THR A 182 -0.55 22.63 7.94
CA THR A 182 -1.17 23.64 7.10
C THR A 182 -0.37 23.79 5.82
N PRO A 183 -0.92 24.35 4.71
CA PRO A 183 -0.14 24.62 3.50
C PRO A 183 1.09 25.51 3.76
N ASP A 184 1.00 26.45 4.69
CA ASP A 184 2.10 27.35 5.06
C ASP A 184 3.11 26.69 6.03
N SER A 185 2.69 25.65 6.74
CA SER A 185 3.52 24.88 7.67
C SER A 185 3.19 23.40 7.55
N PRO A 186 3.71 22.70 6.54
CA PRO A 186 3.38 21.29 6.22
C PRO A 186 4.13 20.33 7.14
N PHE A 187 3.87 20.44 8.44
CA PHE A 187 4.53 19.62 9.44
C PHE A 187 3.95 18.21 9.50
N LEU A 188 4.83 17.20 9.58
CA LEU A 188 4.45 15.79 9.68
C LEU A 188 5.09 15.15 10.91
N TYR A 189 4.30 14.38 11.65
CA TYR A 189 4.81 13.47 12.67
C TYR A 189 5.20 12.13 12.04
N THR A 190 6.12 11.42 12.69
CA THR A 190 6.41 10.01 12.34
C THR A 190 5.65 9.10 13.29
N LEU A 191 4.84 8.22 12.72
CA LEU A 191 4.13 7.18 13.43
C LEU A 191 4.88 5.87 13.29
N LYS A 192 5.22 5.25 14.42
CA LYS A 192 5.81 3.90 14.49
C LYS A 192 4.79 2.97 15.11
N VAL A 193 4.30 2.01 14.35
CA VAL A 193 3.37 0.98 14.80
C VAL A 193 4.12 -0.33 14.92
N VAL A 194 4.05 -0.96 16.08
CA VAL A 194 4.75 -2.21 16.41
C VAL A 194 3.72 -3.27 16.74
N LEU A 195 3.74 -4.38 16.01
CA LEU A 195 2.97 -5.57 16.31
C LEU A 195 3.80 -6.51 17.17
N LYS A 196 3.27 -6.88 18.35
CA LYS A 196 3.84 -7.88 19.22
C LYS A 196 2.91 -9.08 19.33
N SER A 197 3.44 -10.29 19.20
CA SER A 197 2.74 -11.55 19.40
C SER A 197 3.57 -12.44 20.30
N GLY A 198 2.94 -13.03 21.34
CA GLY A 198 3.66 -13.82 22.34
C GLY A 198 4.80 -13.06 23.05
N GLY A 199 4.64 -11.74 23.23
CA GLY A 199 5.64 -10.86 23.86
C GLY A 199 6.82 -10.47 22.95
N ARG A 200 6.88 -10.93 21.71
CA ARG A 200 7.96 -10.61 20.75
C ARG A 200 7.45 -9.67 19.66
N VAL A 201 8.31 -8.76 19.23
CA VAL A 201 8.03 -7.94 18.03
C VAL A 201 8.06 -8.86 16.82
N VAL A 202 6.96 -8.88 16.08
CA VAL A 202 6.80 -9.69 14.86
C VAL A 202 6.76 -8.83 13.60
N ASP A 203 6.27 -7.57 13.71
CA ASP A 203 6.25 -6.64 12.60
C ASP A 203 6.32 -5.18 13.06
N LEU A 204 6.68 -4.29 12.13
CA LEU A 204 6.85 -2.87 12.38
C LEU A 204 6.53 -2.06 11.13
N SER A 205 5.65 -1.06 11.27
CA SER A 205 5.35 -0.08 10.22
C SER A 205 5.78 1.32 10.65
N LEU A 206 6.39 2.06 9.71
CA LEU A 206 6.74 3.46 9.85
C LEU A 206 6.01 4.27 8.78
N ILE A 207 5.28 5.29 9.20
CA ILE A 207 4.54 6.17 8.30
C ILE A 207 4.65 7.63 8.78
N HIS A 208 4.65 8.56 7.85
CA HIS A 208 4.50 9.98 8.15
C HIS A 208 3.02 10.35 8.16
N ILE A 209 2.59 11.00 9.24
CA ILE A 209 1.21 11.47 9.40
C ILE A 209 1.19 12.99 9.51
N SER A 210 0.24 13.59 8.80
CA SER A 210 -0.20 14.94 9.12
C SER A 210 -1.12 14.84 10.32
N GLU A 211 -0.83 15.55 11.41
CA GLU A 211 -1.84 15.80 12.41
C GLU A 211 -3.02 16.55 11.77
N PRO A 212 -4.20 16.40 12.35
CA PRO A 212 -5.46 16.56 11.64
C PRO A 212 -5.60 17.93 11.02
N THR A 213 -5.78 17.94 9.73
CA THR A 213 -6.32 19.07 9.00
C THR A 213 -7.78 19.28 9.40
N ARG A 214 -8.12 20.45 9.92
CA ARG A 214 -9.48 20.95 9.73
C ARG A 214 -9.62 21.28 8.24
N LEU A 215 -10.41 20.51 7.51
CA LEU A 215 -10.91 20.92 6.21
C LEU A 215 -11.94 22.05 6.41
#